data_7a49d6fa9356ad86956dcb4d31cdb3c3
#
_entry.id   7a49d6fa9356ad86956dcb4d31cdb3c3
#
_cell.length_a   1.000
_cell.length_b   1.000
_cell.length_c   1.000
_cell.angle_alpha   90.00
_cell.angle_beta   90.00
_cell.angle_gamma   90.00
#
_symmetry.space_group_name_H-M   'P 1'
#
loop_
_entity.id
_entity.type
_entity.pdbx_description
1 polymer ?
#
loop_
_entity_poly.entity_id
_entity_poly.type
_entity_poly.pdbx_seq_one_letter_code
_entity_poly.pdbx_strand_id
1 'polypeptide(L)'
;MNLNRSVGQTSIQRRNAIDPTIRLDLTQNPHGPCPAAIEAVESCPAFPLDSLVATFRRGISEIYRIPAESVHLVRSVDAGIRDIVGRHTGPIVAFSPSATATLVAECTRESDPVLIARGPARDAVIGPDFAADLPENGMVIVDSPSNPLGLLLSPADLVRVSRACAAVFVDERFAEYSDFSLIPLTRELSNVVVIRSFESWAGLPEPACAWAVASPRLAGALQLASAAVKPEAIAGAMATLENHSAVAATLKLVREERSRLYRFLRKLSFLEPLPSWAPFITARVSIVSRQSLVDELTQRGIHIHAPAEPGLEQYVRIGIGTRTAMDRLRAALLEIGPELIG
;
A
#
# COMPACT_ATOMS: atom_id res chain seq x y z
N MET A 1 -4.38 -28.56 41.84
CA MET A 1 -4.53 -28.62 40.36
C MET A 1 -4.34 -27.25 39.81
N ASN A 2 -3.08 -26.92 39.45
CA ASN A 2 -2.70 -25.62 38.85
C ASN A 2 -2.80 -25.71 37.33
N LEU A 3 -3.83 -25.11 36.78
CA LEU A 3 -3.93 -24.90 35.33
C LEU A 3 -3.14 -23.65 34.96
N ASN A 4 -1.88 -23.83 34.52
CA ASN A 4 -1.11 -22.82 33.81
C ASN A 4 -1.80 -22.50 32.48
N ARG A 5 -2.55 -21.40 32.43
CA ARG A 5 -2.93 -20.77 31.17
C ARG A 5 -1.71 -20.02 30.63
N SER A 6 -1.00 -20.61 29.71
CA SER A 6 -0.07 -19.87 28.84
C SER A 6 -0.87 -18.90 27.99
N VAL A 7 -0.89 -17.64 28.38
CA VAL A 7 -1.42 -16.53 27.59
C VAL A 7 -0.57 -16.48 26.31
N GLY A 8 -1.18 -16.77 25.17
CA GLY A 8 -0.53 -16.66 23.88
C GLY A 8 -0.11 -15.20 23.66
N GLN A 9 1.19 -14.98 23.53
CA GLN A 9 1.73 -13.69 23.15
C GLN A 9 1.09 -13.28 21.82
N THR A 10 0.50 -12.09 21.78
CA THR A 10 -0.08 -11.51 20.56
C THR A 10 1.00 -11.36 19.49
N SER A 11 0.63 -11.43 18.22
CA SER A 11 1.53 -11.27 17.08
C SER A 11 2.33 -9.96 17.13
N ILE A 12 1.82 -8.96 17.84
CA ILE A 12 2.47 -7.66 18.10
C ILE A 12 3.63 -7.79 19.10
N GLN A 13 3.48 -8.59 20.16
CA GLN A 13 4.55 -8.79 21.16
C GLN A 13 5.73 -9.62 20.63
N ARG A 14 5.50 -10.52 19.68
CA ARG A 14 6.59 -11.31 19.05
C ARG A 14 7.54 -10.49 18.20
N ARG A 15 7.17 -9.28 17.78
CA ARG A 15 8.03 -8.39 16.96
C ARG A 15 9.07 -7.60 17.76
N ASN A 16 8.99 -7.58 19.09
CA ASN A 16 9.95 -6.87 19.96
C ASN A 16 11.18 -7.72 20.32
N ALA A 17 11.25 -9.00 19.95
CA ALA A 17 12.51 -9.72 19.96
C ALA A 17 13.39 -9.15 18.84
N ILE A 18 14.59 -8.66 19.18
CA ILE A 18 15.56 -8.13 18.22
C ILE A 18 15.91 -9.26 17.25
N ASP A 19 15.18 -9.34 16.15
CA ASP A 19 15.58 -10.16 15.00
C ASP A 19 16.78 -9.43 14.39
N PRO A 20 17.97 -10.05 14.31
CA PRO A 20 19.14 -9.46 13.69
C PRO A 20 18.92 -9.19 12.20
N THR A 21 17.86 -9.70 11.64
CA THR A 21 17.48 -9.62 10.22
C THR A 21 16.78 -8.31 9.91
N ILE A 22 17.32 -7.56 8.95
CA ILE A 22 16.75 -6.31 8.47
C ILE A 22 15.79 -6.61 7.32
N ARG A 23 14.49 -6.34 7.53
CA ARG A 23 13.39 -6.63 6.59
C ARG A 23 13.05 -5.38 5.77
N LEU A 24 13.81 -5.15 4.68
CA LEU A 24 13.52 -4.10 3.70
C LEU A 24 12.77 -4.64 2.47
N ASP A 25 12.30 -5.85 2.54
CA ASP A 25 11.33 -6.47 1.62
C ASP A 25 9.89 -6.10 1.95
N LEU A 26 9.64 -5.60 3.18
CA LEU A 26 8.33 -5.15 3.64
C LEU A 26 8.03 -3.70 3.22
N THR A 27 6.74 -3.34 3.24
CA THR A 27 6.23 -2.00 2.89
C THR A 27 5.50 -1.34 4.06
N GLN A 28 5.81 -1.75 5.28
CA GLN A 28 5.18 -1.27 6.51
C GLN A 28 5.99 -0.13 7.14
N ASN A 29 5.32 0.66 7.98
CA ASN A 29 5.99 1.66 8.80
C ASN A 29 7.01 0.98 9.73
N PRO A 30 8.31 1.28 9.59
CA PRO A 30 9.35 0.61 10.38
C PRO A 30 9.33 1.00 11.87
N HIS A 31 8.57 2.03 12.23
CA HIS A 31 8.41 2.48 13.62
C HIS A 31 7.25 1.76 14.33
N GLY A 32 6.48 0.93 13.61
CA GLY A 32 5.32 0.21 14.13
C GLY A 32 4.13 1.12 14.44
N PRO A 33 3.08 0.57 15.08
CA PRO A 33 1.90 1.31 15.48
C PRO A 33 2.20 2.24 16.67
N CYS A 34 1.40 3.31 16.81
CA CYS A 34 1.50 4.16 17.99
C CYS A 34 1.04 3.40 19.25
N PRO A 35 1.57 3.72 20.45
CA PRO A 35 1.25 3.01 21.70
C PRO A 35 -0.26 2.96 21.98
N ALA A 36 -0.99 4.05 21.76
CA ALA A 36 -2.43 4.10 21.96
C ALA A 36 -3.21 3.14 21.04
N ALA A 37 -2.73 2.91 19.82
CA ALA A 37 -3.36 1.95 18.92
C ALA A 37 -3.12 0.50 19.39
N ILE A 38 -1.95 0.18 19.95
CA ILE A 38 -1.65 -1.13 20.55
C ILE A 38 -2.59 -1.37 21.74
N GLU A 39 -2.69 -0.41 22.66
CA GLU A 39 -3.55 -0.48 23.83
C GLU A 39 -5.02 -0.65 23.43
N ALA A 40 -5.48 0.10 22.41
CA ALA A 40 -6.86 0.00 21.93
C ALA A 40 -7.19 -1.37 21.31
N VAL A 41 -6.23 -1.99 20.62
CA VAL A 41 -6.38 -3.35 20.07
C VAL A 41 -6.45 -4.39 21.21
N GLU A 42 -5.56 -4.26 22.22
CA GLU A 42 -5.44 -5.24 23.30
C GLU A 42 -6.58 -5.14 24.33
N SER A 43 -7.08 -3.92 24.57
CA SER A 43 -8.13 -3.64 25.56
C SER A 43 -9.52 -3.36 24.96
N CYS A 44 -9.71 -3.71 23.68
CA CYS A 44 -10.94 -3.35 22.97
C CYS A 44 -12.20 -3.72 23.79
N PRO A 45 -12.98 -2.71 24.23
CA PRO A 45 -14.16 -2.98 25.01
C PRO A 45 -15.27 -3.58 24.14
N ALA A 46 -16.17 -4.34 24.76
CA ALA A 46 -17.33 -4.93 24.10
C ALA A 46 -18.38 -3.88 23.73
N PHE A 47 -18.05 -2.99 22.81
CA PHE A 47 -19.03 -2.04 22.24
C PHE A 47 -19.85 -2.71 21.15
N PRO A 48 -21.12 -2.31 20.97
CA PRO A 48 -21.88 -2.70 19.79
C PRO A 48 -21.12 -2.29 18.52
N LEU A 49 -20.94 -3.23 17.60
CA LEU A 49 -20.18 -3.01 16.35
C LEU A 49 -20.70 -1.80 15.56
N ASP A 50 -22.03 -1.64 15.49
CA ASP A 50 -22.64 -0.50 14.78
C ASP A 50 -22.23 0.86 15.35
N SER A 51 -22.07 0.95 16.67
CA SER A 51 -21.60 2.17 17.33
C SER A 51 -20.15 2.48 16.97
N LEU A 52 -19.27 1.48 16.97
CA LEU A 52 -17.87 1.64 16.53
C LEU A 52 -17.78 2.05 15.07
N VAL A 53 -18.55 1.42 14.19
CA VAL A 53 -18.63 1.75 12.76
C VAL A 53 -19.11 3.18 12.55
N ALA A 54 -20.14 3.63 13.27
CA ALA A 54 -20.66 4.98 13.17
C ALA A 54 -19.63 6.03 13.62
N THR A 55 -18.91 5.75 14.71
CA THR A 55 -17.86 6.63 15.23
C THR A 55 -16.66 6.69 14.29
N PHE A 56 -16.24 5.55 13.75
CA PHE A 56 -15.17 5.48 12.74
C PHE A 56 -15.52 6.32 11.49
N ARG A 57 -16.73 6.14 10.93
CA ARG A 57 -17.19 6.89 9.77
C ARG A 57 -17.17 8.39 10.02
N ARG A 58 -17.58 8.82 11.21
CA ARG A 58 -17.55 10.24 11.61
C ARG A 58 -16.10 10.74 11.66
N GLY A 59 -15.18 10.03 12.30
CA GLY A 59 -13.77 10.42 12.38
C GLY A 59 -13.12 10.57 11.00
N ILE A 60 -13.34 9.61 10.09
CA ILE A 60 -12.87 9.73 8.70
C ILE A 60 -13.52 10.92 7.99
N SER A 61 -14.83 11.10 8.16
CA SER A 61 -15.59 12.22 7.56
C SER A 61 -15.02 13.57 7.97
N GLU A 62 -14.68 13.77 9.22
CA GLU A 62 -14.10 15.01 9.76
C GLU A 62 -12.70 15.27 9.19
N ILE A 63 -11.82 14.25 9.16
CA ILE A 63 -10.44 14.37 8.69
C ILE A 63 -10.39 14.69 7.19
N TYR A 64 -11.15 13.95 6.39
CA TYR A 64 -11.12 14.09 4.92
C TYR A 64 -12.19 15.02 4.37
N ARG A 65 -13.04 15.59 5.23
CA ARG A 65 -14.15 16.52 4.88
C ARG A 65 -15.08 15.93 3.81
N ILE A 66 -15.44 14.67 3.96
CA ILE A 66 -16.36 13.92 3.08
C ILE A 66 -17.62 13.51 3.86
N PRO A 67 -18.75 13.25 3.19
CA PRO A 67 -19.95 12.75 3.86
C PRO A 67 -19.69 11.39 4.54
N ALA A 68 -20.18 11.21 5.77
CA ALA A 68 -19.97 9.99 6.53
C ALA A 68 -20.62 8.76 5.86
N GLU A 69 -21.71 8.96 5.13
CA GLU A 69 -22.39 7.94 4.34
C GLU A 69 -21.59 7.47 3.13
N SER A 70 -20.57 8.23 2.70
CA SER A 70 -19.65 7.86 1.64
C SER A 70 -18.50 6.97 2.15
N VAL A 71 -18.36 6.79 3.48
CA VAL A 71 -17.30 5.99 4.08
C VAL A 71 -17.79 4.56 4.32
N HIS A 72 -17.11 3.60 3.75
CA HIS A 72 -17.43 2.17 3.84
C HIS A 72 -16.25 1.41 4.45
N LEU A 73 -16.48 0.70 5.55
CA LEU A 73 -15.47 -0.17 6.14
C LEU A 73 -15.25 -1.40 5.26
N VAL A 74 -13.99 -1.80 5.13
CA VAL A 74 -13.57 -2.98 4.38
C VAL A 74 -12.52 -3.72 5.24
N ARG A 75 -12.52 -5.05 5.20
CA ARG A 75 -11.59 -5.84 6.02
C ARG A 75 -10.11 -5.54 5.71
N SER A 76 -9.76 -5.52 4.42
CA SER A 76 -8.45 -5.12 3.91
C SER A 76 -8.59 -4.63 2.47
N VAL A 77 -7.57 -3.97 1.93
CA VAL A 77 -7.57 -3.53 0.52
C VAL A 77 -7.68 -4.74 -0.41
N ASP A 78 -6.90 -5.78 -0.16
CA ASP A 78 -6.90 -7.00 -0.98
C ASP A 78 -8.26 -7.72 -0.94
N ALA A 79 -8.89 -7.80 0.24
CA ALA A 79 -10.24 -8.35 0.34
C ALA A 79 -11.26 -7.52 -0.45
N GLY A 80 -11.16 -6.19 -0.38
CA GLY A 80 -12.03 -5.29 -1.16
C GLY A 80 -11.86 -5.47 -2.66
N ILE A 81 -10.63 -5.59 -3.15
CA ILE A 81 -10.33 -5.86 -4.56
C ILE A 81 -10.90 -7.22 -4.99
N ARG A 82 -10.66 -8.29 -4.20
CA ARG A 82 -11.18 -9.64 -4.51
C ARG A 82 -12.70 -9.66 -4.57
N ASP A 83 -13.36 -8.99 -3.62
CA ASP A 83 -14.82 -8.93 -3.57
C ASP A 83 -15.40 -8.20 -4.80
N ILE A 84 -14.79 -7.09 -5.20
CA ILE A 84 -15.24 -6.29 -6.36
C ILE A 84 -14.99 -7.05 -7.67
N VAL A 85 -13.79 -7.59 -7.86
CA VAL A 85 -13.42 -8.36 -9.06
C VAL A 85 -14.31 -9.59 -9.21
N GLY A 86 -14.54 -10.33 -8.12
CA GLY A 86 -15.37 -11.54 -8.15
C GLY A 86 -16.85 -11.31 -8.43
N ARG A 87 -17.33 -10.06 -8.33
CA ARG A 87 -18.76 -9.69 -8.59
C ARG A 87 -18.97 -8.90 -9.86
N HIS A 88 -17.90 -8.33 -10.41
CA HIS A 88 -17.98 -7.56 -11.65
C HIS A 88 -18.14 -8.51 -12.84
N THR A 89 -19.13 -8.23 -13.70
CA THR A 89 -19.43 -9.06 -14.88
C THR A 89 -18.91 -8.47 -16.19
N GLY A 90 -18.39 -7.25 -16.15
CA GLY A 90 -17.82 -6.55 -17.30
C GLY A 90 -16.28 -6.74 -17.39
N PRO A 91 -15.67 -6.15 -18.41
CA PRO A 91 -14.23 -6.12 -18.55
C PRO A 91 -13.55 -5.43 -17.36
N ILE A 92 -12.40 -5.96 -16.93
CA ILE A 92 -11.57 -5.35 -15.89
C ILE A 92 -10.23 -4.96 -16.51
N VAL A 93 -9.81 -3.74 -16.24
CA VAL A 93 -8.54 -3.18 -16.69
C VAL A 93 -7.67 -2.86 -15.48
N ALA A 94 -6.44 -3.33 -15.49
CA ALA A 94 -5.46 -3.02 -14.45
C ALA A 94 -4.14 -2.54 -15.05
N PHE A 95 -3.40 -1.74 -14.30
CA PHE A 95 -2.10 -1.23 -14.74
C PHE A 95 -0.97 -2.12 -14.27
N SER A 96 -0.20 -2.66 -15.21
CA SER A 96 0.99 -3.49 -14.97
C SER A 96 2.28 -2.69 -15.31
N PRO A 97 3.40 -2.89 -14.60
CA PRO A 97 3.57 -3.83 -13.48
C PRO A 97 3.02 -3.24 -12.17
N SER A 98 2.22 -4.01 -11.47
CA SER A 98 1.68 -3.61 -10.16
C SER A 98 1.23 -4.85 -9.37
N ALA A 99 1.45 -4.84 -8.04
CA ALA A 99 0.94 -5.87 -7.15
C ALA A 99 -0.60 -5.95 -7.18
N THR A 100 -1.27 -4.82 -7.37
CA THR A 100 -2.72 -4.74 -7.54
C THR A 100 -3.16 -5.41 -8.85
N ALA A 101 -2.43 -5.21 -9.95
CA ALA A 101 -2.70 -5.90 -11.21
C ALA A 101 -2.49 -7.42 -11.10
N THR A 102 -1.44 -7.84 -10.40
CA THR A 102 -1.20 -9.26 -10.08
C THR A 102 -2.37 -9.86 -9.30
N LEU A 103 -2.84 -9.15 -8.27
CA LEU A 103 -4.00 -9.57 -7.47
C LEU A 103 -5.27 -9.68 -8.33
N VAL A 104 -5.51 -8.72 -9.22
CA VAL A 104 -6.65 -8.74 -10.16
C VAL A 104 -6.56 -9.97 -11.06
N ALA A 105 -5.39 -10.24 -11.64
CA ALA A 105 -5.17 -11.42 -12.50
C ALA A 105 -5.41 -12.75 -11.77
N GLU A 106 -5.02 -12.84 -10.49
CA GLU A 106 -5.30 -14.02 -9.65
C GLU A 106 -6.80 -14.23 -9.39
N CYS A 107 -7.60 -13.16 -9.38
CA CYS A 107 -9.03 -13.21 -9.10
C CYS A 107 -9.89 -13.50 -10.34
N THR A 108 -9.40 -13.16 -11.52
CA THR A 108 -10.11 -13.35 -12.80
C THR A 108 -9.84 -14.75 -13.34
N ARG A 109 -10.80 -15.68 -13.16
CA ARG A 109 -10.63 -17.09 -13.57
C ARG A 109 -11.13 -17.40 -14.98
N GLU A 110 -12.02 -16.57 -15.54
CA GLU A 110 -12.73 -16.85 -16.81
C GLU A 110 -12.52 -15.79 -17.90
N SER A 111 -12.01 -14.63 -17.55
CA SER A 111 -11.65 -13.58 -18.50
C SER A 111 -10.34 -12.94 -18.08
N ASP A 112 -9.32 -13.02 -18.92
CA ASP A 112 -8.05 -12.33 -18.65
C ASP A 112 -8.32 -10.83 -18.49
N PRO A 113 -7.84 -10.20 -17.39
CA PRO A 113 -7.94 -8.76 -17.27
C PRO A 113 -7.11 -8.10 -18.37
N VAL A 114 -7.59 -6.99 -18.89
CA VAL A 114 -6.79 -6.18 -19.81
C VAL A 114 -5.70 -5.51 -18.99
N LEU A 115 -4.47 -6.03 -19.10
CA LEU A 115 -3.31 -5.45 -18.44
C LEU A 115 -2.69 -4.38 -19.33
N ILE A 116 -2.67 -3.15 -18.85
CA ILE A 116 -2.07 -2.04 -19.56
C ILE A 116 -0.70 -1.75 -18.99
N ALA A 117 0.32 -1.77 -19.85
CA ALA A 117 1.68 -1.53 -19.46
C ALA A 117 1.85 -0.07 -18.98
N ARG A 118 2.23 0.07 -17.70
CA ARG A 118 2.70 1.33 -17.13
C ARG A 118 4.23 1.21 -17.07
N GLY A 119 4.91 1.80 -18.03
CA GLY A 119 6.37 1.71 -18.11
C GLY A 119 7.04 2.22 -16.82
N PRO A 120 8.28 1.76 -16.51
CA PRO A 120 9.06 2.25 -15.39
C PRO A 120 9.61 3.67 -15.63
N ALA A 121 9.24 4.32 -16.73
CA ALA A 121 9.68 5.65 -17.06
C ALA A 121 9.18 6.69 -16.04
N ARG A 122 10.00 7.73 -15.83
CA ARG A 122 9.65 8.88 -14.97
C ARG A 122 8.32 9.53 -15.35
N ASP A 123 7.88 9.32 -16.56
CA ASP A 123 6.71 9.89 -17.20
C ASP A 123 5.67 8.82 -17.53
N ALA A 124 5.48 7.82 -16.63
CA ALA A 124 4.38 6.85 -16.76
C ALA A 124 3.02 7.56 -16.60
N VAL A 125 2.85 8.58 -17.42
CA VAL A 125 1.58 9.24 -17.67
C VAL A 125 0.71 8.22 -18.39
N ILE A 126 -0.50 8.05 -17.92
CA ILE A 126 -1.53 7.38 -18.70
C ILE A 126 -1.70 8.23 -19.95
N GLY A 127 -1.16 7.77 -21.07
CA GLY A 127 -1.15 8.54 -22.33
C GLY A 127 -2.56 9.00 -22.72
N PRO A 128 -2.69 10.11 -23.48
CA PRO A 128 -4.01 10.62 -23.87
C PRO A 128 -4.82 9.60 -24.68
N ASP A 129 -4.15 8.73 -25.43
CA ASP A 129 -4.80 7.70 -26.26
C ASP A 129 -5.34 6.52 -25.44
N PHE A 130 -4.85 6.36 -24.21
CA PHE A 130 -5.24 5.27 -23.33
C PHE A 130 -6.76 5.24 -23.02
N ALA A 131 -7.36 6.41 -22.80
CA ALA A 131 -8.78 6.48 -22.47
C ALA A 131 -9.69 6.03 -23.64
N ALA A 132 -9.18 6.09 -24.88
CA ALA A 132 -9.91 5.63 -26.06
C ALA A 132 -10.01 4.10 -26.15
N ASP A 133 -9.08 3.38 -25.52
CA ASP A 133 -9.03 1.91 -25.54
C ASP A 133 -9.78 1.28 -24.36
N LEU A 134 -10.33 2.09 -23.43
CA LEU A 134 -11.07 1.58 -22.27
C LEU A 134 -12.48 1.15 -22.67
N PRO A 135 -12.94 -0.03 -22.22
CA PRO A 135 -14.31 -0.45 -22.45
C PRO A 135 -15.28 0.40 -21.61
N GLU A 136 -16.32 0.98 -22.25
CA GLU A 136 -17.30 1.86 -21.60
C GLU A 136 -17.99 1.21 -20.39
N ASN A 137 -18.26 -0.09 -20.45
CA ASN A 137 -18.87 -0.88 -19.37
C ASN A 137 -17.80 -1.54 -18.46
N GLY A 138 -16.52 -1.22 -18.64
CA GLY A 138 -15.41 -1.78 -17.88
C GLY A 138 -15.18 -1.11 -16.53
N MET A 139 -14.45 -1.82 -15.68
CA MET A 139 -13.91 -1.29 -14.44
C MET A 139 -12.39 -1.16 -14.54
N VAL A 140 -11.87 -0.02 -14.13
CA VAL A 140 -10.42 0.21 -14.03
C VAL A 140 -9.98 0.09 -12.58
N ILE A 141 -8.92 -0.69 -12.32
CA ILE A 141 -8.30 -0.83 -11.00
C ILE A 141 -6.86 -0.33 -11.10
N VAL A 142 -6.50 0.64 -10.26
CA VAL A 142 -5.20 1.30 -10.27
C VAL A 142 -4.69 1.58 -8.86
N ASP A 143 -3.40 1.43 -8.63
CA ASP A 143 -2.74 1.78 -7.36
C ASP A 143 -2.01 3.14 -7.43
N SER A 144 -2.10 3.92 -6.37
CA SER A 144 -1.49 5.25 -6.25
C SER A 144 -1.18 5.62 -4.79
N PRO A 145 0.09 5.63 -4.36
CA PRO A 145 1.30 5.25 -5.09
C PRO A 145 1.34 3.78 -5.48
N SER A 146 1.83 3.49 -6.69
CA SER A 146 1.87 2.12 -7.21
C SER A 146 2.95 1.26 -6.54
N ASN A 147 2.71 -0.05 -6.44
CA ASN A 147 3.67 -1.04 -5.95
C ASN A 147 3.97 -2.04 -7.09
N PRO A 148 5.23 -2.18 -7.54
CA PRO A 148 6.45 -1.74 -6.87
C PRO A 148 7.05 -0.41 -7.37
N LEU A 149 6.43 0.35 -8.27
CA LEU A 149 7.08 1.50 -8.90
C LEU A 149 7.07 2.78 -8.03
N GLY A 150 6.14 2.91 -7.09
CA GLY A 150 5.99 4.09 -6.23
C GLY A 150 5.45 5.34 -6.94
N LEU A 151 4.80 5.19 -8.10
CA LEU A 151 4.29 6.28 -8.92
C LEU A 151 2.90 6.73 -8.48
N LEU A 152 2.62 8.02 -8.60
CA LEU A 152 1.29 8.60 -8.36
C LEU A 152 0.44 8.60 -9.64
N LEU A 153 -0.86 8.41 -9.47
CA LEU A 153 -1.86 8.74 -10.48
C LEU A 153 -2.18 10.23 -10.37
N SER A 154 -2.12 10.96 -11.49
CA SER A 154 -2.46 12.38 -11.46
C SER A 154 -3.97 12.61 -11.38
N PRO A 155 -4.45 13.73 -10.81
CA PRO A 155 -5.87 14.10 -10.83
C PRO A 155 -6.45 14.14 -12.26
N ALA A 156 -5.68 14.66 -13.21
CA ALA A 156 -6.09 14.76 -14.61
C ALA A 156 -6.27 13.37 -15.24
N ASP A 157 -5.37 12.42 -14.94
CA ASP A 157 -5.49 11.05 -15.41
C ASP A 157 -6.70 10.35 -14.80
N LEU A 158 -6.95 10.52 -13.49
CA LEU A 158 -8.14 9.96 -12.87
C LEU A 158 -9.43 10.49 -13.50
N VAL A 159 -9.51 11.80 -13.74
CA VAL A 159 -10.68 12.41 -14.44
C VAL A 159 -10.84 11.83 -15.84
N ARG A 160 -9.74 11.65 -16.57
CA ARG A 160 -9.77 11.09 -17.92
C ARG A 160 -10.26 9.64 -17.94
N VAL A 161 -9.70 8.81 -17.06
CA VAL A 161 -10.08 7.41 -16.91
C VAL A 161 -11.53 7.27 -16.46
N SER A 162 -11.99 8.07 -15.48
CA SER A 162 -13.35 8.00 -14.95
C SER A 162 -14.43 8.33 -15.99
N ARG A 163 -14.09 9.16 -16.97
CA ARG A 163 -15.03 9.50 -18.08
C ARG A 163 -15.14 8.39 -19.14
N ALA A 164 -14.17 7.50 -19.20
CA ALA A 164 -14.04 6.49 -20.25
C ALA A 164 -14.51 5.09 -19.82
N CYS A 165 -14.90 4.88 -18.56
CA CYS A 165 -15.29 3.57 -18.04
C CYS A 165 -16.44 3.66 -17.03
N ALA A 166 -17.05 2.52 -16.73
CA ALA A 166 -18.19 2.45 -15.81
C ALA A 166 -17.79 2.73 -14.34
N ALA A 167 -16.61 2.28 -13.91
CA ALA A 167 -16.12 2.50 -12.56
C ALA A 167 -14.58 2.53 -12.50
N VAL A 168 -14.03 3.33 -11.59
CA VAL A 168 -12.60 3.34 -11.27
C VAL A 168 -12.41 3.01 -9.80
N PHE A 169 -11.54 2.05 -9.52
CA PHE A 169 -11.13 1.69 -8.18
C PHE A 169 -9.66 2.07 -7.97
N VAL A 170 -9.40 2.96 -7.03
CA VAL A 170 -8.05 3.47 -6.73
C VAL A 170 -7.58 2.90 -5.39
N ASP A 171 -6.51 2.11 -5.43
CA ASP A 171 -5.83 1.61 -4.24
C ASP A 171 -4.84 2.66 -3.73
N GLU A 172 -5.21 3.37 -2.68
CA GLU A 172 -4.39 4.39 -2.00
C GLU A 172 -3.78 3.88 -0.69
N ARG A 173 -3.46 2.57 -0.56
CA ARG A 173 -2.88 2.01 0.68
C ARG A 173 -1.55 2.66 1.12
N PHE A 174 -0.87 3.39 0.24
CA PHE A 174 0.38 4.10 0.55
C PHE A 174 0.27 5.63 0.50
N ALA A 175 -0.93 6.18 0.38
CA ALA A 175 -1.12 7.60 0.18
C ALA A 175 -0.57 8.49 1.31
N GLU A 176 -0.59 8.02 2.55
CA GLU A 176 -0.05 8.75 3.71
C GLU A 176 1.47 9.01 3.62
N TYR A 177 2.19 8.21 2.84
CA TYR A 177 3.62 8.44 2.59
C TYR A 177 3.91 9.50 1.53
N SER A 178 2.90 9.92 0.77
CA SER A 178 3.02 10.89 -0.33
C SER A 178 2.53 12.29 0.03
N ASP A 179 1.77 12.44 1.10
CA ASP A 179 0.98 13.65 1.42
C ASP A 179 0.00 14.05 0.29
N PHE A 180 -0.42 13.08 -0.54
CA PHE A 180 -1.29 13.27 -1.68
C PHE A 180 -2.44 12.26 -1.66
N SER A 181 -3.64 12.69 -2.09
CA SER A 181 -4.81 11.83 -2.15
C SER A 181 -5.77 12.25 -3.27
N LEU A 182 -6.41 11.27 -3.86
CA LEU A 182 -7.47 11.42 -4.85
C LEU A 182 -8.89 11.42 -4.21
N ILE A 183 -9.00 11.21 -2.88
CA ILE A 183 -10.28 11.26 -2.16
C ILE A 183 -11.10 12.53 -2.48
N PRO A 184 -10.53 13.76 -2.54
CA PRO A 184 -11.33 14.94 -2.85
C PRO A 184 -12.11 14.85 -4.16
N LEU A 185 -11.59 14.12 -5.16
CA LEU A 185 -12.25 13.95 -6.46
C LEU A 185 -13.48 13.04 -6.41
N THR A 186 -13.64 12.21 -5.38
CA THR A 186 -14.83 11.35 -5.24
C THR A 186 -16.13 12.14 -5.06
N ARG A 187 -16.04 13.44 -4.72
CA ARG A 187 -17.20 14.33 -4.64
C ARG A 187 -17.75 14.69 -6.01
N GLU A 188 -16.89 14.77 -7.01
CA GLU A 188 -17.22 15.18 -8.37
C GLU A 188 -17.38 13.98 -9.30
N LEU A 189 -16.65 12.91 -9.02
CA LEU A 189 -16.59 11.68 -9.82
C LEU A 189 -17.40 10.58 -9.13
N SER A 190 -18.66 10.46 -9.47
CA SER A 190 -19.61 9.52 -8.83
C SER A 190 -19.32 8.04 -9.09
N ASN A 191 -18.46 7.73 -10.06
CA ASN A 191 -18.03 6.38 -10.44
C ASN A 191 -16.63 6.02 -9.94
N VAL A 192 -16.07 6.81 -9.02
CA VAL A 192 -14.73 6.55 -8.43
C VAL A 192 -14.89 6.02 -7.01
N VAL A 193 -14.13 4.94 -6.71
CA VAL A 193 -13.89 4.41 -5.35
C VAL A 193 -12.43 4.62 -5.03
N VAL A 194 -12.13 5.20 -3.87
CA VAL A 194 -10.78 5.26 -3.32
C VAL A 194 -10.73 4.39 -2.07
N ILE A 195 -9.81 3.43 -2.00
CA ILE A 195 -9.65 2.56 -0.84
C ILE A 195 -8.32 2.84 -0.13
N ARG A 196 -8.35 2.79 1.20
CA ARG A 196 -7.19 2.96 2.09
C ARG A 196 -7.16 1.92 3.19
N SER A 197 -6.01 1.75 3.85
CA SER A 197 -5.89 0.87 5.01
C SER A 197 -5.00 1.47 6.08
N PHE A 198 -5.07 0.89 7.29
CA PHE A 198 -4.16 1.18 8.40
C PHE A 198 -2.99 0.18 8.49
N GLU A 199 -2.91 -0.74 7.55
CA GLU A 199 -1.93 -1.84 7.58
C GLU A 199 -0.48 -1.35 7.44
N SER A 200 -0.23 -0.52 6.42
CA SER A 200 1.13 -0.05 6.12
C SER A 200 1.55 1.12 6.99
N TRP A 201 0.91 2.27 6.79
CA TRP A 201 1.36 3.54 7.38
C TRP A 201 1.17 3.62 8.89
N ALA A 202 0.08 3.02 9.41
CA ALA A 202 -0.16 2.95 10.85
C ALA A 202 0.54 1.78 11.53
N GLY A 203 1.11 0.85 10.75
CA GLY A 203 1.78 -0.33 11.28
C GLY A 203 0.83 -1.36 11.91
N LEU A 204 -0.44 -1.39 11.49
CA LEU A 204 -1.50 -2.28 12.00
C LEU A 204 -1.89 -3.36 10.95
N PRO A 205 -1.01 -4.32 10.64
CA PRO A 205 -1.34 -5.35 9.64
C PRO A 205 -2.35 -6.38 10.15
N GLU A 206 -2.40 -6.63 11.47
CA GLU A 206 -3.35 -7.53 12.12
C GLU A 206 -3.69 -7.00 13.52
N PRO A 207 -4.98 -6.88 13.82
CA PRO A 207 -6.12 -7.11 12.95
C PRO A 207 -6.24 -5.99 11.88
N ALA A 208 -6.46 -6.39 10.61
CA ALA A 208 -6.50 -5.45 9.50
C ALA A 208 -7.77 -4.58 9.51
N CYS A 209 -7.62 -3.31 9.16
CA CYS A 209 -8.70 -2.37 8.96
C CYS A 209 -8.44 -1.53 7.70
N ALA A 210 -9.38 -1.54 6.79
CA ALA A 210 -9.39 -0.73 5.60
C ALA A 210 -10.73 0.00 5.46
N TRP A 211 -10.76 1.01 4.61
CA TRP A 211 -11.96 1.79 4.34
C TRP A 211 -11.94 2.34 2.92
N ALA A 212 -13.12 2.47 2.35
CA ALA A 212 -13.31 3.01 1.01
C ALA A 212 -14.17 4.27 1.06
N VAL A 213 -13.92 5.17 0.12
CA VAL A 213 -14.77 6.33 -0.17
C VAL A 213 -15.44 6.09 -1.53
N ALA A 214 -16.75 6.07 -1.53
CA ALA A 214 -17.56 5.91 -2.73
C ALA A 214 -18.91 6.60 -2.54
N SER A 215 -19.57 6.98 -3.63
CA SER A 215 -20.98 7.39 -3.55
C SER A 215 -21.83 6.21 -3.02
N PRO A 216 -22.89 6.44 -2.22
CA PRO A 216 -23.75 5.35 -1.72
C PRO A 216 -24.31 4.47 -2.83
N ARG A 217 -24.61 5.07 -3.99
CA ARG A 217 -25.08 4.34 -5.17
C ARG A 217 -24.02 3.37 -5.69
N LEU A 218 -22.77 3.82 -5.85
CA LEU A 218 -21.67 3.00 -6.35
C LEU A 218 -21.29 1.92 -5.32
N ALA A 219 -21.25 2.28 -4.05
CA ALA A 219 -20.96 1.33 -2.97
C ALA A 219 -22.02 0.21 -2.92
N GLY A 220 -23.30 0.54 -3.09
CA GLY A 220 -24.38 -0.45 -3.19
C GLY A 220 -24.26 -1.33 -4.43
N ALA A 221 -23.94 -0.74 -5.59
CA ALA A 221 -23.76 -1.49 -6.83
C ALA A 221 -22.57 -2.46 -6.77
N LEU A 222 -21.48 -2.05 -6.15
CA LEU A 222 -20.29 -2.88 -5.95
C LEU A 222 -20.40 -3.79 -4.70
N GLN A 223 -21.50 -3.67 -3.96
CA GLN A 223 -21.70 -4.39 -2.70
C GLN A 223 -20.48 -4.29 -1.77
N LEU A 224 -19.94 -3.08 -1.63
CA LEU A 224 -18.87 -2.79 -0.66
C LEU A 224 -19.39 -3.09 0.75
N ALA A 225 -19.35 -4.37 1.11
CA ALA A 225 -19.85 -4.82 2.38
C ALA A 225 -18.84 -4.47 3.47
N SER A 226 -19.33 -3.95 4.58
CA SER A 226 -18.61 -3.90 5.84
C SER A 226 -18.42 -5.30 6.44
N ALA A 227 -18.16 -6.30 5.59
CA ALA A 227 -18.08 -7.68 6.00
C ALA A 227 -16.91 -7.86 6.96
N ALA A 228 -17.26 -8.14 8.23
CA ALA A 228 -16.40 -8.74 9.25
C ALA A 228 -15.07 -8.00 9.56
N VAL A 229 -15.09 -6.67 9.64
CA VAL A 229 -13.99 -5.95 10.31
C VAL A 229 -14.11 -6.20 11.81
N LYS A 230 -13.04 -6.68 12.42
CA LYS A 230 -13.03 -6.98 13.86
C LYS A 230 -13.14 -5.69 14.68
N PRO A 231 -13.89 -5.66 15.79
CA PRO A 231 -14.01 -4.48 16.65
C PRO A 231 -12.65 -3.92 17.09
N GLU A 232 -11.71 -4.79 17.46
CA GLU A 232 -10.36 -4.41 17.86
C GLU A 232 -9.56 -3.73 16.71
N ALA A 233 -9.82 -4.10 15.45
CA ALA A 233 -9.22 -3.44 14.30
C ALA A 233 -9.74 -1.99 14.14
N ILE A 234 -11.03 -1.79 14.35
CA ILE A 234 -11.66 -0.46 14.32
C ILE A 234 -11.14 0.38 15.49
N ALA A 235 -11.03 -0.20 16.70
CA ALA A 235 -10.51 0.50 17.87
C ALA A 235 -9.05 0.97 17.65
N GLY A 236 -8.18 0.11 17.14
CA GLY A 236 -6.80 0.47 16.80
C GLY A 236 -6.70 1.54 15.73
N ALA A 237 -7.55 1.47 14.68
CA ALA A 237 -7.63 2.49 13.65
C ALA A 237 -8.08 3.85 14.19
N MET A 238 -9.11 3.88 15.04
CA MET A 238 -9.58 5.11 15.70
C MET A 238 -8.51 5.73 16.59
N ALA A 239 -7.87 4.93 17.44
CA ALA A 239 -6.78 5.41 18.29
C ALA A 239 -5.60 5.95 17.47
N THR A 240 -5.32 5.38 16.29
CA THR A 240 -4.34 5.92 15.34
C THR A 240 -4.75 7.29 14.82
N LEU A 241 -6.01 7.48 14.45
CA LEU A 241 -6.54 8.76 13.96
C LEU A 241 -6.50 9.85 15.05
N GLU A 242 -6.85 9.50 16.28
CA GLU A 242 -6.79 10.40 17.43
C GLU A 242 -5.35 10.82 17.78
N ASN A 243 -4.37 9.95 17.50
CA ASN A 243 -2.94 10.18 17.70
C ASN A 243 -2.20 10.54 16.39
N HIS A 244 -2.91 11.15 15.45
CA HIS A 244 -2.40 11.44 14.10
C HIS A 244 -1.07 12.23 14.11
N SER A 245 -0.85 13.14 15.05
CA SER A 245 0.38 13.93 15.13
C SER A 245 1.62 13.06 15.40
N ALA A 246 1.51 12.07 16.27
CA ALA A 246 2.60 11.13 16.58
C ALA A 246 2.92 10.25 15.37
N VAL A 247 1.88 9.76 14.69
CA VAL A 247 2.06 8.95 13.48
C VAL A 247 2.62 9.78 12.33
N ALA A 248 2.17 11.01 12.14
CA ALA A 248 2.70 11.93 11.14
C ALA A 248 4.20 12.20 11.33
N ALA A 249 4.68 12.26 12.59
CA ALA A 249 6.09 12.38 12.89
C ALA A 249 6.90 11.16 12.37
N THR A 250 6.40 9.94 12.56
CA THR A 250 7.07 8.73 12.03
C THR A 250 7.05 8.68 10.50
N LEU A 251 5.94 9.07 9.87
CA LEU A 251 5.84 9.15 8.41
C LEU A 251 6.83 10.18 7.83
N LYS A 252 7.05 11.30 8.52
CA LYS A 252 8.08 12.27 8.14
C LYS A 252 9.47 11.64 8.14
N LEU A 253 9.82 10.86 9.16
CA LEU A 253 11.11 10.14 9.22
C LEU A 253 11.24 9.17 8.03
N VAL A 254 10.20 8.44 7.70
CA VAL A 254 10.21 7.54 6.51
C VAL A 254 10.44 8.32 5.22
N ARG A 255 9.77 9.46 5.01
CA ARG A 255 9.97 10.31 3.83
C ARG A 255 11.41 10.88 3.75
N GLU A 256 11.96 11.29 4.88
CA GLU A 256 13.34 11.77 4.95
C GLU A 256 14.34 10.66 4.59
N GLU A 257 14.19 9.46 5.15
CA GLU A 257 15.05 8.33 4.84
C GLU A 257 14.88 7.85 3.38
N ARG A 258 13.67 7.88 2.84
CA ARG A 258 13.43 7.64 1.40
C ARG A 258 14.24 8.61 0.53
N SER A 259 14.18 9.89 0.85
CA SER A 259 14.93 10.92 0.12
C SER A 259 16.45 10.76 0.23
N ARG A 260 16.94 10.31 1.41
CA ARG A 260 18.36 10.01 1.62
C ARG A 260 18.78 8.78 0.83
N LEU A 261 17.98 7.71 0.88
CA LEU A 261 18.24 6.49 0.12
C LEU A 261 18.31 6.79 -1.39
N TYR A 262 17.33 7.52 -1.92
CA TYR A 262 17.29 7.88 -3.34
C TYR A 262 18.57 8.60 -3.78
N ARG A 263 19.02 9.61 -3.02
CA ARG A 263 20.26 10.34 -3.32
C ARG A 263 21.49 9.46 -3.20
N PHE A 264 21.50 8.50 -2.30
CA PHE A 264 22.61 7.55 -2.13
C PHE A 264 22.67 6.56 -3.30
N LEU A 265 21.56 5.91 -3.63
CA LEU A 265 21.51 4.93 -4.72
C LEU A 265 21.93 5.52 -6.08
N ARG A 266 21.61 6.79 -6.34
CA ARG A 266 22.05 7.50 -7.56
C ARG A 266 23.58 7.67 -7.70
N LYS A 267 24.33 7.43 -6.66
CA LYS A 267 25.80 7.49 -6.69
C LYS A 267 26.44 6.13 -6.98
N LEU A 268 25.66 5.05 -6.92
CA LEU A 268 26.15 3.70 -7.20
C LEU A 268 26.00 3.43 -8.71
N SER A 269 27.09 2.96 -9.33
CA SER A 269 27.10 2.70 -10.79
C SER A 269 26.22 1.52 -11.22
N PHE A 270 25.89 0.63 -10.28
CA PHE A 270 25.13 -0.58 -10.56
C PHE A 270 23.64 -0.48 -10.17
N LEU A 271 23.15 0.68 -9.68
CA LEU A 271 21.74 0.90 -9.30
C LEU A 271 21.21 2.20 -9.92
N GLU A 272 20.07 2.09 -10.56
CA GLU A 272 19.32 3.22 -11.14
C GLU A 272 17.98 3.36 -10.44
N PRO A 273 17.86 4.18 -9.36
CA PRO A 273 16.63 4.30 -8.60
C PRO A 273 15.57 5.10 -9.33
N LEU A 274 14.32 4.65 -9.26
CA LEU A 274 13.14 5.38 -9.69
C LEU A 274 12.70 6.36 -8.58
N PRO A 275 12.18 7.54 -8.91
CA PRO A 275 11.49 8.40 -7.95
C PRO A 275 10.30 7.66 -7.35
N SER A 276 10.08 7.81 -6.04
CA SER A 276 9.00 7.10 -5.35
C SER A 276 8.29 7.98 -4.33
N TRP A 277 6.97 7.81 -4.24
CA TRP A 277 6.11 8.40 -3.21
C TRP A 277 5.62 7.38 -2.18
N ALA A 278 5.99 6.10 -2.37
CA ALA A 278 5.66 4.99 -1.48
C ALA A 278 6.72 4.79 -0.37
N PRO A 279 6.51 3.88 0.61
CA PRO A 279 7.49 3.57 1.66
C PRO A 279 8.64 2.67 1.16
N PHE A 280 9.04 2.81 -0.10
CA PHE A 280 10.12 2.05 -0.72
C PHE A 280 10.71 2.83 -1.90
N ILE A 281 11.84 2.34 -2.39
CA ILE A 281 12.43 2.76 -3.67
C ILE A 281 12.65 1.51 -4.52
N THR A 282 12.22 1.58 -5.76
CA THR A 282 12.52 0.57 -6.77
C THR A 282 13.71 1.06 -7.59
N ALA A 283 14.68 0.19 -7.80
CA ALA A 283 15.87 0.50 -8.56
C ALA A 283 16.14 -0.58 -9.61
N ARG A 284 16.51 -0.16 -10.81
CA ARG A 284 17.04 -1.08 -11.82
C ARG A 284 18.46 -1.49 -11.43
N VAL A 285 18.74 -2.77 -11.50
CA VAL A 285 20.08 -3.32 -11.32
C VAL A 285 20.73 -3.37 -12.69
N SER A 286 21.89 -2.72 -12.84
CA SER A 286 22.69 -2.68 -14.05
C SER A 286 24.11 -3.16 -13.76
N ILE A 287 24.82 -3.64 -14.74
CA ILE A 287 26.21 -4.11 -14.65
C ILE A 287 26.35 -5.44 -13.90
N VAL A 288 25.58 -5.65 -12.81
CA VAL A 288 25.61 -6.84 -11.97
C VAL A 288 24.32 -7.65 -12.08
N SER A 289 24.33 -8.91 -11.67
CA SER A 289 23.12 -9.73 -11.58
C SER A 289 22.23 -9.27 -10.42
N ARG A 290 20.92 -9.12 -10.70
CA ARG A 290 19.91 -8.88 -9.65
C ARG A 290 20.00 -9.94 -8.54
N GLN A 291 20.13 -11.22 -8.94
CA GLN A 291 20.17 -12.32 -7.98
C GLN A 291 21.41 -12.24 -7.09
N SER A 292 22.59 -11.95 -7.65
CA SER A 292 23.82 -11.80 -6.88
C SER A 292 23.69 -10.66 -5.83
N LEU A 293 23.10 -9.53 -6.21
CA LEU A 293 22.86 -8.43 -5.28
C LEU A 293 21.93 -8.85 -4.12
N VAL A 294 20.83 -9.57 -4.42
CA VAL A 294 19.89 -10.07 -3.41
C VAL A 294 20.54 -11.07 -2.48
N ASP A 295 21.32 -12.00 -3.02
CA ASP A 295 22.00 -13.05 -2.25
C ASP A 295 23.05 -12.44 -1.31
N GLU A 296 23.87 -11.51 -1.80
CA GLU A 296 24.89 -10.83 -1.00
C GLU A 296 24.29 -10.00 0.16
N LEU A 297 23.19 -9.30 -0.09
CA LEU A 297 22.47 -8.59 0.97
C LEU A 297 21.84 -9.57 1.97
N THR A 298 21.27 -10.67 1.49
CA THR A 298 20.66 -11.72 2.33
C THR A 298 21.71 -12.38 3.24
N GLN A 299 22.92 -12.68 2.74
CA GLN A 299 24.03 -13.20 3.55
C GLN A 299 24.43 -12.25 4.67
N ARG A 300 24.24 -10.96 4.47
CA ARG A 300 24.49 -9.90 5.50
C ARG A 300 23.27 -9.63 6.41
N GLY A 301 22.21 -10.47 6.31
CA GLY A 301 20.99 -10.35 7.08
C GLY A 301 20.11 -9.18 6.65
N ILE A 302 20.22 -8.72 5.39
CA ILE A 302 19.40 -7.64 4.82
C ILE A 302 18.54 -8.21 3.69
N HIS A 303 17.24 -8.26 3.90
CA HIS A 303 16.28 -8.73 2.90
C HIS A 303 15.67 -7.58 2.13
N ILE A 304 15.74 -7.64 0.81
CA ILE A 304 15.07 -6.73 -0.13
C ILE A 304 14.15 -7.54 -1.03
N HIS A 305 13.19 -6.90 -1.65
CA HIS A 305 12.24 -7.57 -2.54
C HIS A 305 12.73 -7.57 -3.99
N ALA A 306 12.66 -8.72 -4.64
CA ALA A 306 12.86 -8.89 -6.07
C ALA A 306 11.50 -9.03 -6.74
N PRO A 307 10.96 -7.99 -7.39
CA PRO A 307 9.65 -8.03 -8.04
C PRO A 307 9.57 -9.15 -9.08
N ALA A 308 8.43 -9.84 -9.10
CA ALA A 308 8.16 -10.91 -10.06
C ALA A 308 7.30 -10.46 -11.25
N GLU A 309 6.80 -9.23 -11.20
CA GLU A 309 5.94 -8.66 -12.23
C GLU A 309 6.69 -8.53 -13.57
N PRO A 310 6.02 -8.83 -14.69
CA PRO A 310 6.63 -8.76 -16.03
C PRO A 310 7.25 -7.38 -16.31
N GLY A 311 8.45 -7.39 -16.90
CA GLY A 311 9.22 -6.17 -17.20
C GLY A 311 10.05 -5.64 -16.02
N LEU A 312 10.03 -6.34 -14.86
CA LEU A 312 10.80 -5.97 -13.67
C LEU A 312 11.90 -6.99 -13.32
N GLU A 313 12.31 -7.83 -14.26
CA GLU A 313 13.32 -8.88 -14.06
C GLU A 313 14.68 -8.33 -13.61
N GLN A 314 14.95 -7.06 -13.92
CA GLN A 314 16.19 -6.36 -13.56
C GLN A 314 16.01 -5.39 -12.39
N TYR A 315 14.88 -5.43 -11.69
CA TYR A 315 14.59 -4.46 -10.63
C TYR A 315 14.59 -5.11 -9.25
N VAL A 316 14.95 -4.31 -8.25
CA VAL A 316 14.77 -4.59 -6.83
C VAL A 316 13.93 -3.50 -6.20
N ARG A 317 13.09 -3.85 -5.22
CA ARG A 317 12.36 -2.90 -4.38
C ARG A 317 12.93 -2.94 -2.97
N ILE A 318 13.37 -1.78 -2.49
CA ILE A 318 13.98 -1.59 -1.18
C ILE A 318 13.01 -0.80 -0.31
N GLY A 319 12.43 -1.44 0.70
CA GLY A 319 11.58 -0.81 1.71
C GLY A 319 12.38 0.18 2.56
N ILE A 320 11.69 1.20 3.08
CA ILE A 320 12.32 2.17 3.97
C ILE A 320 12.24 1.64 5.40
N GLY A 321 13.40 1.37 5.99
CA GLY A 321 13.56 0.95 7.38
C GLY A 321 13.82 2.12 8.33
N THR A 322 14.09 1.79 9.59
CA THR A 322 14.62 2.75 10.56
C THR A 322 15.98 3.30 10.11
N ARG A 323 16.40 4.44 10.66
CA ARG A 323 17.70 5.03 10.32
C ARG A 323 18.84 4.04 10.44
N THR A 324 18.88 3.30 11.53
CA THR A 324 19.93 2.29 11.77
C THR A 324 19.92 1.19 10.71
N ALA A 325 18.74 0.70 10.33
CA ALA A 325 18.61 -0.29 9.26
C ALA A 325 19.09 0.26 7.92
N MET A 326 18.75 1.52 7.61
CA MET A 326 19.18 2.17 6.38
C MET A 326 20.67 2.48 6.35
N ASP A 327 21.29 2.79 7.48
CA ASP A 327 22.74 2.99 7.56
C ASP A 327 23.48 1.65 7.34
N ARG A 328 22.99 0.54 7.89
CA ARG A 328 23.53 -0.81 7.61
C ARG A 328 23.39 -1.20 6.13
N LEU A 329 22.24 -0.90 5.50
CA LEU A 329 22.06 -1.14 4.06
C LEU A 329 23.10 -0.34 3.25
N ARG A 330 23.30 0.94 3.55
CA ARG A 330 24.27 1.79 2.83
C ARG A 330 25.70 1.25 2.97
N ALA A 331 26.09 0.82 4.16
CA ALA A 331 27.40 0.21 4.39
C ALA A 331 27.56 -1.07 3.56
N ALA A 332 26.58 -1.97 3.61
CA ALA A 332 26.61 -3.21 2.84
C ALA A 332 26.70 -2.95 1.32
N LEU A 333 25.94 -1.99 0.78
CA LEU A 333 26.00 -1.67 -0.65
C LEU A 333 27.34 -1.08 -1.09
N LEU A 334 28.06 -0.37 -0.21
CA LEU A 334 29.41 0.14 -0.49
C LEU A 334 30.46 -0.96 -0.47
N GLU A 335 30.30 -1.97 0.38
CA GLU A 335 31.17 -3.14 0.46
C GLU A 335 30.97 -4.07 -0.74
N ILE A 336 29.69 -4.37 -1.07
CA ILE A 336 29.34 -5.30 -2.15
C ILE A 336 29.69 -4.74 -3.54
N GLY A 337 29.57 -3.41 -3.74
CA GLY A 337 29.74 -2.79 -5.04
C GLY A 337 31.04 -3.17 -5.76
N PRO A 338 32.23 -3.02 -5.14
CA PRO A 338 33.50 -3.45 -5.74
C PRO A 338 33.57 -4.95 -5.98
N GLU A 339 33.01 -5.79 -5.08
CA GLU A 339 33.01 -7.25 -5.18
C GLU A 339 32.19 -7.78 -6.37
N LEU A 340 31.08 -7.09 -6.68
CA LEU A 340 30.18 -7.47 -7.77
C LEU A 340 30.62 -6.95 -9.14
N ILE A 341 31.39 -5.86 -9.18
CA ILE A 341 31.80 -5.21 -10.44
C ILE A 341 33.16 -5.74 -10.91
N GLY A 342 34.03 -6.19 -9.98
CA GLY A 342 35.38 -6.71 -10.19
C GLY A 342 35.41 -7.98 -10.98
#